data_19b75b932ecd78515ad315bb8bf61d8a
#
_entry.id   19b75b932ecd78515ad315bb8bf61d8a
#
_cell.length_a   1.000
_cell.length_b   1.000
_cell.length_c   1.000
_cell.angle_alpha   90.00
_cell.angle_beta   90.00
_cell.angle_gamma   90.00
#
_symmetry.space_group_name_H-M   'P 1'
#
loop_
_entity.id
_entity.type
_entity.pdbx_description
1 polymer ?
#
loop_
_entity_poly.entity_id
_entity_poly.type
_entity_poly.pdbx_seq_one_letter_code
_entity_poly.pdbx_strand_id
1 'polypeptide(L)'
;MPATIIDGKSFAEGLRTRIAGHVERLQADHGFTAGLAVVIVGYDPGSQVYVAQKAKQTVAMGMHSEKYELPETASEAEVLALVQKLNADPAIHGILVQLPVPDHIDSKKIIETIDPAKDVDCFTPASVGKLVIGLPGPVSCTPLGCLMLLRDTLGDLTGLHAVVVGRSNLVGKPMAQLLLRDSCTVTMAHSRTRDLPSIVRQADIVIAAVGRAEMIKGDWIKPGATVIDVGINRIDAPERGEGKTRLLGDVDFASASQVAGAITPVPGGVGPMTIACLLANTITTACLINGLVPPSDLTA
;
A
#
# COMPACT_ATOMS: atom_id res chain seq x y z
N MET A 1 11.55 -11.21 -25.82
CA MET A 1 10.76 -9.95 -25.99
C MET A 1 10.91 -9.18 -24.69
N PRO A 2 10.96 -7.84 -24.71
CA PRO A 2 10.99 -7.08 -23.46
C PRO A 2 9.72 -7.34 -22.65
N ALA A 3 9.83 -7.19 -21.32
CA ALA A 3 8.71 -7.39 -20.41
C ALA A 3 7.52 -6.46 -20.70
N THR A 4 6.30 -6.94 -20.52
CA THR A 4 5.11 -6.08 -20.48
C THR A 4 5.18 -5.14 -19.28
N ILE A 5 4.94 -3.85 -19.50
CA ILE A 5 4.94 -2.86 -18.42
C ILE A 5 3.59 -2.88 -17.71
N ILE A 6 3.60 -3.11 -16.40
CA ILE A 6 2.41 -3.06 -15.55
C ILE A 6 2.18 -1.61 -15.14
N ASP A 7 1.27 -0.92 -15.84
CA ASP A 7 0.99 0.51 -15.60
C ASP A 7 0.05 0.72 -14.41
N GLY A 8 0.64 0.78 -13.21
CA GLY A 8 -0.11 1.02 -11.98
C GLY A 8 -0.75 2.41 -11.89
N LYS A 9 -0.23 3.40 -12.63
CA LYS A 9 -0.84 4.73 -12.70
C LYS A 9 -2.19 4.67 -13.41
N SER A 10 -2.23 4.05 -14.58
CA SER A 10 -3.46 3.86 -15.35
C SER A 10 -4.48 3.03 -14.58
N PHE A 11 -4.04 1.92 -13.97
CA PHE A 11 -4.92 1.10 -13.13
C PHE A 11 -5.51 1.88 -11.94
N ALA A 12 -4.68 2.66 -11.23
CA ALA A 12 -5.13 3.50 -10.12
C ALA A 12 -6.13 4.59 -10.55
N GLU A 13 -6.02 5.12 -11.77
CA GLU A 13 -7.01 6.05 -12.33
C GLU A 13 -8.36 5.36 -12.51
N GLY A 14 -8.40 4.16 -13.08
CA GLY A 14 -9.61 3.35 -13.19
C GLY A 14 -10.22 2.98 -11.84
N LEU A 15 -9.38 2.61 -10.86
CA LEU A 15 -9.84 2.32 -9.50
C LEU A 15 -10.48 3.56 -8.83
N ARG A 16 -9.87 4.74 -8.97
CA ARG A 16 -10.45 5.99 -8.46
C ARG A 16 -11.80 6.32 -9.08
N THR A 17 -11.97 6.08 -10.38
CA THR A 17 -13.27 6.26 -11.05
C THR A 17 -14.35 5.36 -10.43
N ARG A 18 -14.03 4.10 -10.14
CA ARG A 18 -14.95 3.19 -9.44
C ARG A 18 -15.27 3.67 -8.02
N ILE A 19 -14.25 4.12 -7.27
CA ILE A 19 -14.41 4.69 -5.92
C ILE A 19 -15.38 5.88 -5.94
N ALA A 20 -15.22 6.83 -6.86
CA ALA A 20 -16.12 7.99 -6.99
C ALA A 20 -17.57 7.54 -7.21
N GLY A 21 -17.82 6.58 -8.11
CA GLY A 21 -19.15 6.02 -8.32
C GLY A 21 -19.74 5.31 -7.09
N HIS A 22 -18.90 4.69 -6.24
CA HIS A 22 -19.38 4.12 -4.97
C HIS A 22 -19.69 5.22 -3.94
N VAL A 23 -18.89 6.30 -3.88
CA VAL A 23 -19.19 7.45 -2.99
C VAL A 23 -20.52 8.09 -3.36
N GLU A 24 -20.80 8.32 -4.64
CA GLU A 24 -22.09 8.84 -5.12
C GLU A 24 -23.26 7.95 -4.69
N ARG A 25 -23.11 6.63 -4.85
CA ARG A 25 -24.14 5.66 -4.43
C ARG A 25 -24.35 5.67 -2.92
N LEU A 26 -23.30 5.68 -2.10
CA LEU A 26 -23.43 5.75 -0.64
C LEU A 26 -24.18 7.01 -0.21
N GLN A 27 -23.92 8.14 -0.85
CA GLN A 27 -24.62 9.38 -0.57
C GLN A 27 -26.08 9.33 -1.01
N ALA A 28 -26.35 8.81 -2.22
CA ALA A 28 -27.72 8.78 -2.78
C ALA A 28 -28.62 7.76 -2.06
N ASP A 29 -28.10 6.56 -1.78
CA ASP A 29 -28.91 5.43 -1.30
C ASP A 29 -28.96 5.37 0.23
N HIS A 30 -27.93 5.90 0.93
CA HIS A 30 -27.78 5.77 2.38
C HIS A 30 -27.58 7.10 3.12
N GLY A 31 -27.44 8.23 2.41
CA GLY A 31 -27.40 9.57 2.98
C GLY A 31 -26.13 9.92 3.75
N PHE A 32 -25.02 9.18 3.55
CA PHE A 32 -23.74 9.50 4.17
C PHE A 32 -22.58 9.51 3.17
N THR A 33 -21.51 10.21 3.54
CA THR A 33 -20.28 10.29 2.77
C THR A 33 -19.14 9.66 3.56
N ALA A 34 -18.37 8.77 2.93
CA ALA A 34 -17.19 8.18 3.58
C ALA A 34 -16.16 9.27 3.94
N GLY A 35 -15.64 9.22 5.16
CA GLY A 35 -14.71 10.22 5.70
C GLY A 35 -13.36 9.61 6.05
N LEU A 36 -12.27 10.27 5.62
CA LEU A 36 -10.90 9.92 5.91
C LEU A 36 -10.20 11.03 6.69
N ALA A 37 -9.65 10.71 7.86
CA ALA A 37 -8.75 11.57 8.61
C ALA A 37 -7.31 11.14 8.41
N VAL A 38 -6.45 12.09 8.02
CA VAL A 38 -5.00 11.88 7.88
C VAL A 38 -4.26 12.76 8.88
N VAL A 39 -3.50 12.12 9.75
CA VAL A 39 -2.67 12.79 10.78
C VAL A 39 -1.22 12.72 10.38
N ILE A 40 -0.51 13.84 10.41
CA ILE A 40 0.95 13.92 10.24
C ILE A 40 1.54 14.67 11.41
N VAL A 41 2.68 14.19 11.92
CA VAL A 41 3.44 14.82 12.99
C VAL A 41 4.83 15.17 12.47
N GLY A 42 5.21 16.44 12.58
CA GLY A 42 6.49 16.95 12.06
C GLY A 42 6.45 17.32 10.58
N TYR A 43 7.63 17.58 10.03
CA TYR A 43 7.79 18.21 8.71
C TYR A 43 8.66 17.39 7.74
N ASP A 44 8.59 16.04 7.83
CA ASP A 44 9.29 15.22 6.83
C ASP A 44 8.79 15.55 5.42
N PRO A 45 9.66 16.05 4.50
CA PRO A 45 9.23 16.51 3.18
C PRO A 45 8.58 15.41 2.33
N GLY A 46 9.02 14.17 2.48
CA GLY A 46 8.43 13.02 1.78
C GLY A 46 7.01 12.75 2.24
N SER A 47 6.79 12.72 3.54
CA SER A 47 5.48 12.52 4.16
C SER A 47 4.51 13.66 3.83
N GLN A 48 4.97 14.92 3.80
CA GLN A 48 4.14 16.07 3.44
C GLN A 48 3.57 15.94 2.01
N VAL A 49 4.40 15.55 1.05
CA VAL A 49 3.94 15.32 -0.34
C VAL A 49 2.89 14.21 -0.39
N TYR A 50 3.12 13.10 0.30
CA TYR A 50 2.17 11.98 0.33
C TYR A 50 0.85 12.35 0.99
N VAL A 51 0.87 13.05 2.12
CA VAL A 51 -0.32 13.50 2.84
C VAL A 51 -1.12 14.50 2.00
N ALA A 52 -0.46 15.45 1.33
CA ALA A 52 -1.12 16.38 0.42
C ALA A 52 -1.81 15.65 -0.74
N GLN A 53 -1.17 14.64 -1.32
CA GLN A 53 -1.75 13.83 -2.39
C GLN A 53 -2.95 13.01 -1.88
N LYS A 54 -2.86 12.41 -0.70
CA LYS A 54 -3.97 11.68 -0.06
C LYS A 54 -5.19 12.59 0.12
N ALA A 55 -5.02 13.74 0.78
CA ALA A 55 -6.10 14.70 0.99
C ALA A 55 -6.73 15.18 -0.33
N LYS A 56 -5.90 15.56 -1.30
CA LYS A 56 -6.37 15.98 -2.63
C LYS A 56 -7.21 14.91 -3.32
N GLN A 57 -6.74 13.65 -3.31
CA GLN A 57 -7.46 12.57 -3.96
C GLN A 57 -8.74 12.19 -3.21
N THR A 58 -8.75 12.24 -1.87
CA THR A 58 -9.96 12.02 -1.06
C THR A 58 -11.07 13.00 -1.47
N VAL A 59 -10.75 14.28 -1.52
CA VAL A 59 -11.72 15.33 -1.95
C VAL A 59 -12.14 15.13 -3.40
N ALA A 60 -11.19 14.82 -4.30
CA ALA A 60 -11.50 14.60 -5.72
C ALA A 60 -12.44 13.43 -5.98
N MET A 61 -12.51 12.45 -5.06
CA MET A 61 -13.46 11.33 -5.14
C MET A 61 -14.80 11.61 -4.44
N GLY A 62 -15.03 12.86 -4.00
CA GLY A 62 -16.27 13.24 -3.31
C GLY A 62 -16.36 12.79 -1.84
N MET A 63 -15.25 12.30 -1.26
CA MET A 63 -15.19 11.88 0.13
C MET A 63 -14.96 13.05 1.09
N HIS A 64 -15.41 12.92 2.32
CA HIS A 64 -15.02 13.84 3.39
C HIS A 64 -13.55 13.65 3.76
N SER A 65 -12.79 14.74 3.86
CA SER A 65 -11.35 14.69 4.10
C SER A 65 -10.96 15.64 5.23
N GLU A 66 -10.37 15.09 6.28
CA GLU A 66 -9.76 15.87 7.36
C GLU A 66 -8.26 15.65 7.40
N LYS A 67 -7.50 16.73 7.50
CA LYS A 67 -6.06 16.72 7.62
C LYS A 67 -5.64 17.39 8.91
N TYR A 68 -4.85 16.69 9.71
CA TYR A 68 -4.30 17.19 10.96
C TYR A 68 -2.77 17.24 10.87
N GLU A 69 -2.23 18.44 11.02
CA GLU A 69 -0.78 18.69 11.03
C GLU A 69 -0.37 19.09 12.44
N LEU A 70 0.35 18.19 13.10
CA LEU A 70 0.91 18.45 14.43
C LEU A 70 2.38 18.85 14.30
N PRO A 71 2.87 19.79 15.14
CA PRO A 71 4.27 20.16 15.10
C PRO A 71 5.16 18.99 15.53
N GLU A 72 6.43 19.02 15.14
CA GLU A 72 7.42 18.00 15.54
C GLU A 72 7.59 17.89 17.07
N THR A 73 7.27 18.97 17.78
CA THR A 73 7.31 19.04 19.25
C THR A 73 6.05 18.51 19.94
N ALA A 74 5.04 18.07 19.16
CA ALA A 74 3.81 17.50 19.74
C ALA A 74 4.14 16.30 20.63
N SER A 75 3.53 16.23 21.80
CA SER A 75 3.70 15.11 22.71
C SER A 75 2.94 13.87 22.24
N GLU A 76 3.40 12.69 22.64
CA GLU A 76 2.67 11.44 22.42
C GLU A 76 1.21 11.52 22.92
N ALA A 77 1.00 12.16 24.07
CA ALA A 77 -0.32 12.33 24.66
C ALA A 77 -1.27 13.15 23.77
N GLU A 78 -0.79 14.20 23.11
CA GLU A 78 -1.58 15.01 22.17
C GLU A 78 -1.98 14.20 20.93
N VAL A 79 -1.05 13.40 20.38
CA VAL A 79 -1.34 12.53 19.23
C VAL A 79 -2.36 11.46 19.61
N LEU A 80 -2.20 10.81 20.76
CA LEU A 80 -3.15 9.81 21.27
C LEU A 80 -4.55 10.41 21.49
N ALA A 81 -4.63 11.60 22.10
CA ALA A 81 -5.91 12.29 22.32
C ALA A 81 -6.61 12.62 20.99
N LEU A 82 -5.85 13.05 19.97
CA LEU A 82 -6.41 13.28 18.64
C LEU A 82 -6.94 11.97 18.02
N VAL A 83 -6.18 10.88 18.07
CA VAL A 83 -6.64 9.59 17.55
C VAL A 83 -7.90 9.11 18.27
N GLN A 84 -7.98 9.26 19.61
CA GLN A 84 -9.19 8.92 20.38
C GLN A 84 -10.40 9.77 19.99
N LYS A 85 -10.19 11.08 19.72
CA LYS A 85 -11.25 11.96 19.20
C LYS A 85 -11.77 11.47 17.84
N LEU A 86 -10.84 11.10 16.92
CA LEU A 86 -11.20 10.60 15.60
C LEU A 86 -11.88 9.23 15.66
N ASN A 87 -11.49 8.36 16.58
CA ASN A 87 -12.17 7.09 16.82
C ASN A 87 -13.67 7.32 17.20
N ALA A 88 -13.96 8.36 17.97
CA ALA A 88 -15.32 8.68 18.42
C ALA A 88 -16.14 9.48 17.39
N ASP A 89 -15.51 10.03 16.36
CA ASP A 89 -16.18 10.88 15.37
C ASP A 89 -16.95 10.03 14.35
N PRO A 90 -18.30 10.14 14.28
CA PRO A 90 -19.11 9.37 13.33
C PRO A 90 -18.93 9.80 11.86
N ALA A 91 -18.39 10.99 11.59
CA ALA A 91 -18.09 11.42 10.23
C ALA A 91 -16.80 10.81 9.67
N ILE A 92 -15.95 10.24 10.53
CA ILE A 92 -14.69 9.62 10.15
C ILE A 92 -14.83 8.10 10.11
N HIS A 93 -14.59 7.54 8.94
CA HIS A 93 -14.67 6.09 8.69
C HIS A 93 -13.31 5.46 8.48
N GLY A 94 -12.27 6.27 8.25
CA GLY A 94 -10.88 5.83 8.13
C GLY A 94 -9.94 6.79 8.83
N ILE A 95 -8.97 6.24 9.57
CA ILE A 95 -7.92 7.00 10.26
C ILE A 95 -6.58 6.51 9.77
N LEU A 96 -5.72 7.44 9.36
CA LEU A 96 -4.34 7.18 8.98
C LEU A 96 -3.43 8.12 9.74
N VAL A 97 -2.46 7.56 10.47
CA VAL A 97 -1.34 8.33 11.03
C VAL A 97 -0.11 8.08 10.16
N GLN A 98 0.35 9.14 9.49
CA GLN A 98 1.47 9.04 8.56
C GLN A 98 2.79 8.74 9.30
N LEU A 99 3.39 7.62 8.95
CA LEU A 99 4.72 7.25 9.44
C LEU A 99 5.83 7.77 8.50
N PRO A 100 7.03 8.04 9.04
CA PRO A 100 7.40 7.95 10.45
C PRO A 100 6.85 9.11 11.29
N VAL A 101 6.69 8.88 12.59
CA VAL A 101 6.50 9.94 13.60
C VAL A 101 7.85 10.28 14.23
N PRO A 102 8.00 11.45 14.93
CA PRO A 102 9.22 11.79 15.66
C PRO A 102 9.61 10.73 16.69
N ASP A 103 10.92 10.56 16.93
CA ASP A 103 11.50 9.48 17.76
C ASP A 103 10.99 9.42 19.21
N HIS A 104 10.50 10.55 19.75
CA HIS A 104 9.93 10.61 21.11
C HIS A 104 8.50 10.09 21.21
N ILE A 105 7.89 9.72 20.09
CA ILE A 105 6.52 9.18 20.00
C ILE A 105 6.59 7.70 19.64
N ASP A 106 5.99 6.84 20.44
CA ASP A 106 5.88 5.41 20.15
C ASP A 106 4.84 5.17 19.05
N SER A 107 5.31 4.96 17.82
CA SER A 107 4.46 4.68 16.66
C SER A 107 3.58 3.44 16.85
N LYS A 108 4.06 2.44 17.59
CA LYS A 108 3.30 1.22 17.88
C LYS A 108 2.07 1.54 18.74
N LYS A 109 2.27 2.32 19.81
CA LYS A 109 1.19 2.74 20.70
C LYS A 109 0.15 3.59 19.97
N ILE A 110 0.59 4.49 19.07
CA ILE A 110 -0.32 5.27 18.23
C ILE A 110 -1.17 4.36 17.34
N ILE A 111 -0.53 3.41 16.63
CA ILE A 111 -1.25 2.45 15.76
C ILE A 111 -2.25 1.62 16.58
N GLU A 112 -1.86 1.09 17.74
CA GLU A 112 -2.71 0.28 18.60
C GLU A 112 -3.90 1.06 19.20
N THR A 113 -3.83 2.40 19.19
CA THR A 113 -4.92 3.27 19.66
C THR A 113 -6.00 3.51 18.58
N ILE A 114 -5.68 3.30 17.31
CA ILE A 114 -6.67 3.40 16.22
C ILE A 114 -7.73 2.31 16.42
N ASP A 115 -9.00 2.69 16.34
CA ASP A 115 -10.10 1.72 16.32
C ASP A 115 -9.93 0.78 15.11
N PRO A 116 -9.83 -0.55 15.31
CA PRO A 116 -9.71 -1.51 14.22
C PRO A 116 -10.82 -1.41 13.15
N ALA A 117 -11.99 -0.86 13.50
CA ALA A 117 -13.06 -0.60 12.54
C ALA A 117 -12.74 0.58 11.60
N LYS A 118 -11.80 1.46 11.98
CA LYS A 118 -11.37 2.64 11.22
C LYS A 118 -9.91 2.55 10.75
N ASP A 119 -9.25 1.40 10.95
CA ASP A 119 -7.87 1.14 10.54
C ASP A 119 -7.80 0.87 9.04
N VAL A 120 -7.65 1.90 8.25
CA VAL A 120 -7.62 1.81 6.78
C VAL A 120 -6.26 1.44 6.19
N ASP A 121 -5.19 1.56 6.97
CA ASP A 121 -3.85 1.05 6.61
C ASP A 121 -3.65 -0.41 7.02
N CYS A 122 -4.52 -0.95 7.89
CA CYS A 122 -4.49 -2.32 8.40
C CYS A 122 -3.20 -2.68 9.13
N PHE A 123 -2.76 -1.81 10.02
CA PHE A 123 -1.55 -1.99 10.81
C PHE A 123 -1.82 -2.39 12.26
N THR A 124 -3.08 -2.28 12.73
CA THR A 124 -3.44 -2.76 14.07
C THR A 124 -3.30 -4.28 14.17
N PRO A 125 -2.96 -4.82 15.34
CA PRO A 125 -2.91 -6.27 15.54
C PRO A 125 -4.22 -6.99 15.17
N ALA A 126 -5.36 -6.34 15.38
CA ALA A 126 -6.66 -6.88 15.03
C ALA A 126 -6.85 -7.01 13.51
N SER A 127 -6.49 -5.97 12.73
CA SER A 127 -6.57 -5.99 11.26
C SER A 127 -5.62 -7.03 10.67
N VAL A 128 -4.38 -7.09 11.18
CA VAL A 128 -3.39 -8.10 10.76
C VAL A 128 -3.89 -9.51 11.09
N GLY A 129 -4.47 -9.71 12.27
CA GLY A 129 -5.05 -11.00 12.67
C GLY A 129 -6.18 -11.45 11.73
N LYS A 130 -7.09 -10.54 11.37
CA LYS A 130 -8.17 -10.81 10.41
C LYS A 130 -7.62 -11.25 9.05
N LEU A 131 -6.60 -10.55 8.53
CA LEU A 131 -5.95 -10.91 7.28
C LEU A 131 -5.37 -12.33 7.33
N VAL A 132 -4.62 -12.67 8.39
CA VAL A 132 -3.95 -13.97 8.54
C VAL A 132 -4.94 -15.13 8.59
N ILE A 133 -6.08 -14.96 9.26
CA ILE A 133 -7.11 -16.02 9.40
C ILE A 133 -8.21 -15.95 8.33
N GLY A 134 -8.05 -15.07 7.32
CA GLY A 134 -8.96 -14.98 6.17
C GLY A 134 -10.33 -14.36 6.46
N LEU A 135 -10.47 -13.58 7.53
CA LEU A 135 -11.71 -12.85 7.80
C LEU A 135 -11.89 -11.66 6.86
N PRO A 136 -13.15 -11.31 6.51
CA PRO A 136 -13.45 -10.13 5.72
C PRO A 136 -13.00 -8.83 6.40
N GLY A 137 -12.59 -7.87 5.60
CA GLY A 137 -12.20 -6.54 6.07
C GLY A 137 -11.18 -5.86 5.14
N PRO A 138 -10.81 -4.62 5.45
CA PRO A 138 -9.76 -3.94 4.73
C PRO A 138 -8.42 -4.66 4.93
N VAL A 139 -7.51 -4.49 3.97
CA VAL A 139 -6.17 -5.07 3.99
C VAL A 139 -5.14 -3.99 3.68
N SER A 140 -3.89 -4.21 4.08
CA SER A 140 -2.80 -3.23 3.90
C SER A 140 -2.76 -2.67 2.48
N CYS A 141 -2.73 -1.34 2.34
CA CYS A 141 -2.97 -0.64 1.07
C CYS A 141 -1.99 -1.02 -0.04
N THR A 142 -0.69 -1.03 0.23
CA THR A 142 0.33 -1.36 -0.77
C THR A 142 0.24 -2.81 -1.23
N PRO A 143 0.13 -3.81 -0.33
CA PRO A 143 -0.13 -5.21 -0.71
C PRO A 143 -1.41 -5.41 -1.51
N LEU A 144 -2.51 -4.72 -1.14
CA LEU A 144 -3.75 -4.75 -1.92
C LEU A 144 -3.53 -4.26 -3.35
N GLY A 145 -2.83 -3.14 -3.51
CA GLY A 145 -2.47 -2.61 -4.83
C GLY A 145 -1.62 -3.58 -5.65
N CYS A 146 -0.64 -4.23 -5.03
CA CYS A 146 0.16 -5.26 -5.69
C CYS A 146 -0.69 -6.45 -6.14
N LEU A 147 -1.61 -6.93 -5.30
CA LEU A 147 -2.51 -8.03 -5.63
C LEU A 147 -3.44 -7.67 -6.80
N MET A 148 -4.03 -6.48 -6.78
CA MET A 148 -4.88 -6.01 -7.88
C MET A 148 -4.13 -5.97 -9.22
N LEU A 149 -2.88 -5.47 -9.22
CA LEU A 149 -2.03 -5.45 -10.42
C LEU A 149 -1.67 -6.86 -10.89
N LEU A 150 -1.40 -7.79 -9.97
CA LEU A 150 -1.13 -9.19 -10.32
C LEU A 150 -2.34 -9.87 -10.94
N ARG A 151 -3.53 -9.70 -10.36
CA ARG A 151 -4.78 -10.26 -10.89
C ARG A 151 -5.13 -9.68 -12.27
N ASP A 152 -4.90 -8.40 -12.48
CA ASP A 152 -5.10 -7.74 -13.79
C ASP A 152 -4.12 -8.28 -14.85
N THR A 153 -2.88 -8.55 -14.45
CA THR A 153 -1.81 -9.01 -15.36
C THR A 153 -1.89 -10.49 -15.66
N LEU A 154 -2.18 -11.33 -14.67
CA LEU A 154 -2.08 -12.79 -14.75
C LEU A 154 -3.43 -13.50 -14.71
N GLY A 155 -4.51 -12.83 -14.28
CA GLY A 155 -5.81 -13.45 -14.02
C GLY A 155 -5.77 -14.31 -12.76
N ASP A 156 -5.90 -15.63 -12.91
CA ASP A 156 -5.85 -16.60 -11.81
C ASP A 156 -4.41 -16.83 -11.35
N LEU A 157 -4.17 -16.68 -10.04
CA LEU A 157 -2.86 -16.87 -9.42
C LEU A 157 -2.67 -18.28 -8.83
N THR A 158 -3.69 -19.12 -8.88
CA THR A 158 -3.69 -20.45 -8.25
C THR A 158 -2.50 -21.31 -8.71
N GLY A 159 -1.76 -21.82 -7.74
CA GLY A 159 -0.63 -22.73 -7.97
C GLY A 159 0.68 -22.04 -8.37
N LEU A 160 0.69 -20.73 -8.63
CA LEU A 160 1.93 -20.01 -8.94
C LEU A 160 2.84 -19.93 -7.70
N HIS A 161 4.15 -20.03 -7.93
CA HIS A 161 5.14 -19.84 -6.89
C HIS A 161 5.51 -18.36 -6.77
N ALA A 162 5.17 -17.75 -5.65
CA ALA A 162 5.49 -16.36 -5.35
C ALA A 162 6.63 -16.25 -4.34
N VAL A 163 7.64 -15.44 -4.65
CA VAL A 163 8.74 -15.10 -3.72
C VAL A 163 8.59 -13.64 -3.31
N VAL A 164 8.34 -13.43 -2.01
CA VAL A 164 8.28 -12.11 -1.39
C VAL A 164 9.63 -11.79 -0.77
N VAL A 165 10.37 -10.86 -1.37
CA VAL A 165 11.67 -10.41 -0.86
C VAL A 165 11.45 -9.18 0.02
N GLY A 166 11.44 -9.43 1.33
CA GLY A 166 11.12 -8.45 2.37
C GLY A 166 10.12 -9.03 3.39
N ARG A 167 10.22 -8.61 4.65
CA ARG A 167 9.38 -9.14 5.74
C ARG A 167 8.86 -8.06 6.70
N SER A 168 8.69 -6.84 6.18
CA SER A 168 8.10 -5.76 6.96
C SER A 168 6.66 -6.08 7.36
N ASN A 169 6.20 -5.51 8.48
CA ASN A 169 4.81 -5.61 8.89
C ASN A 169 3.87 -4.84 7.94
N LEU A 170 4.42 -3.83 7.24
CA LEU A 170 3.64 -2.94 6.38
C LEU A 170 3.38 -3.53 4.98
N VAL A 171 4.34 -4.31 4.45
CA VAL A 171 4.28 -4.81 3.07
C VAL A 171 4.53 -6.32 2.98
N GLY A 172 5.73 -6.79 3.35
CA GLY A 172 6.15 -8.16 3.05
C GLY A 172 5.25 -9.24 3.66
N LYS A 173 4.95 -9.13 4.97
CA LYS A 173 4.08 -10.08 5.64
C LYS A 173 2.63 -10.06 5.12
N PRO A 174 1.95 -8.89 5.03
CA PRO A 174 0.60 -8.86 4.48
C PRO A 174 0.54 -9.28 3.02
N MET A 175 1.54 -8.97 2.20
CA MET A 175 1.60 -9.43 0.81
C MET A 175 1.66 -10.97 0.71
N ALA A 176 2.47 -11.60 1.56
CA ALA A 176 2.56 -13.06 1.61
C ALA A 176 1.20 -13.70 1.98
N GLN A 177 0.45 -13.10 2.92
CA GLN A 177 -0.88 -13.59 3.29
C GLN A 177 -1.90 -13.42 2.17
N LEU A 178 -1.86 -12.31 1.43
CA LEU A 178 -2.74 -12.10 0.28
C LEU A 178 -2.48 -13.10 -0.84
N LEU A 179 -1.21 -13.35 -1.17
CA LEU A 179 -0.83 -14.37 -2.17
C LEU A 179 -1.22 -15.78 -1.75
N LEU A 180 -1.06 -16.10 -0.45
CA LEU A 180 -1.51 -17.38 0.10
C LEU A 180 -3.03 -17.54 -0.02
N ARG A 181 -3.80 -16.47 0.24
CA ARG A 181 -5.25 -16.46 0.07
C ARG A 181 -5.66 -16.68 -1.39
N ASP A 182 -4.87 -16.20 -2.35
CA ASP A 182 -5.04 -16.44 -3.78
C ASP A 182 -4.44 -17.78 -4.25
N SER A 183 -4.23 -18.72 -3.31
CA SER A 183 -3.74 -20.07 -3.57
C SER A 183 -2.36 -20.17 -4.22
N CYS A 184 -1.51 -19.14 -4.04
CA CYS A 184 -0.10 -19.21 -4.41
C CYS A 184 0.68 -20.08 -3.41
N THR A 185 1.74 -20.76 -3.89
CA THR A 185 2.82 -21.24 -3.02
C THR A 185 3.74 -20.07 -2.70
N VAL A 186 3.90 -19.71 -1.41
CA VAL A 186 4.62 -18.49 -1.02
C VAL A 186 5.92 -18.80 -0.30
N THR A 187 7.01 -18.24 -0.79
CA THR A 187 8.30 -18.20 -0.10
C THR A 187 8.60 -16.77 0.35
N MET A 188 8.84 -16.58 1.65
CA MET A 188 9.27 -15.29 2.19
C MET A 188 10.79 -15.29 2.37
N ALA A 189 11.46 -14.35 1.71
CA ALA A 189 12.90 -14.17 1.76
C ALA A 189 13.29 -12.82 2.40
N HIS A 190 14.49 -12.73 2.96
CA HIS A 190 14.95 -11.54 3.70
C HIS A 190 16.48 -11.47 3.74
N SER A 191 17.04 -10.45 4.37
CA SER A 191 18.49 -10.19 4.45
C SER A 191 19.34 -11.31 5.07
N ARG A 192 18.73 -12.30 5.74
CA ARG A 192 19.40 -13.47 6.30
C ARG A 192 19.12 -14.76 5.51
N THR A 193 18.41 -14.67 4.40
CA THR A 193 18.17 -15.80 3.50
C THR A 193 19.48 -16.19 2.82
N ARG A 194 19.84 -17.48 2.88
CA ARG A 194 21.01 -18.01 2.19
C ARG A 194 20.72 -18.11 0.71
N ASP A 195 21.68 -17.77 -0.12
CA ASP A 195 21.57 -17.84 -1.59
C ASP A 195 20.26 -17.25 -2.13
N LEU A 196 20.00 -15.98 -1.76
CA LEU A 196 18.79 -15.26 -2.15
C LEU A 196 18.54 -15.27 -3.67
N PRO A 197 19.57 -15.12 -4.54
CA PRO A 197 19.39 -15.20 -5.99
C PRO A 197 18.75 -16.53 -6.45
N SER A 198 19.19 -17.65 -5.91
CA SER A 198 18.65 -18.97 -6.28
C SER A 198 17.20 -19.15 -5.82
N ILE A 199 16.80 -18.54 -4.71
CA ILE A 199 15.41 -18.55 -4.25
C ILE A 199 14.54 -17.72 -5.20
N VAL A 200 14.97 -16.52 -5.56
CA VAL A 200 14.22 -15.62 -6.46
C VAL A 200 14.05 -16.23 -7.85
N ARG A 201 15.08 -16.95 -8.38
CA ARG A 201 15.01 -17.62 -9.68
C ARG A 201 13.95 -18.71 -9.81
N GLN A 202 13.37 -19.18 -8.71
CA GLN A 202 12.32 -20.20 -8.73
C GLN A 202 10.90 -19.59 -8.89
N ALA A 203 10.78 -18.27 -8.76
CA ALA A 203 9.50 -17.59 -8.65
C ALA A 203 8.83 -17.35 -10.00
N ASP A 204 7.53 -17.64 -10.09
CA ASP A 204 6.66 -17.15 -11.14
C ASP A 204 6.27 -15.69 -10.89
N ILE A 205 6.18 -15.32 -9.60
CA ILE A 205 5.89 -13.95 -9.12
C ILE A 205 6.99 -13.52 -8.16
N VAL A 206 7.61 -12.36 -8.41
CA VAL A 206 8.59 -11.74 -7.53
C VAL A 206 8.01 -10.45 -6.96
N ILE A 207 7.93 -10.34 -5.64
CA ILE A 207 7.60 -9.10 -4.94
C ILE A 207 8.87 -8.55 -4.30
N ALA A 208 9.35 -7.42 -4.78
CA ALA A 208 10.52 -6.73 -4.25
C ALA A 208 10.10 -5.66 -3.25
N ALA A 209 10.40 -5.85 -1.95
CA ALA A 209 10.00 -4.96 -0.87
C ALA A 209 11.10 -4.88 0.21
N VAL A 210 12.33 -4.53 -0.20
CA VAL A 210 13.53 -4.52 0.65
C VAL A 210 14.02 -3.12 1.02
N GLY A 211 13.58 -2.07 0.30
CA GLY A 211 14.02 -0.69 0.50
C GLY A 211 15.50 -0.48 0.15
N ARG A 212 16.00 -1.15 -0.87
CA ARG A 212 17.39 -1.06 -1.35
C ARG A 212 17.40 -0.94 -2.86
N ALA A 213 17.82 0.24 -3.35
CA ALA A 213 17.83 0.54 -4.77
C ALA A 213 18.57 -0.53 -5.60
N GLU A 214 17.86 -1.04 -6.63
CA GLU A 214 18.38 -1.93 -7.65
C GLU A 214 19.10 -3.20 -7.12
N MET A 215 18.69 -3.67 -5.94
CA MET A 215 19.30 -4.84 -5.31
C MET A 215 19.01 -6.13 -6.10
N ILE A 216 17.79 -6.28 -6.61
CA ILE A 216 17.38 -7.47 -7.36
C ILE A 216 17.74 -7.28 -8.83
N LYS A 217 18.63 -8.15 -9.33
CA LYS A 217 19.15 -8.10 -10.70
C LYS A 217 18.39 -9.00 -11.65
N GLY A 218 18.51 -8.74 -12.96
CA GLY A 218 17.84 -9.53 -13.98
C GLY A 218 18.23 -11.01 -13.99
N ASP A 219 19.48 -11.33 -13.64
CA ASP A 219 19.95 -12.71 -13.52
C ASP A 219 19.38 -13.48 -12.30
N TRP A 220 18.65 -12.79 -11.41
CA TRP A 220 17.86 -13.43 -10.33
C TRP A 220 16.45 -13.78 -10.80
N ILE A 221 15.96 -13.22 -11.90
CA ILE A 221 14.59 -13.38 -12.36
C ILE A 221 14.47 -14.63 -13.23
N LYS A 222 13.48 -15.46 -12.93
CA LYS A 222 13.08 -16.56 -13.81
C LYS A 222 12.57 -16.00 -15.14
N PRO A 223 13.02 -16.50 -16.29
CA PRO A 223 12.49 -16.06 -17.58
C PRO A 223 10.95 -16.16 -17.64
N GLY A 224 10.30 -15.03 -17.97
CA GLY A 224 8.85 -14.95 -18.04
C GLY A 224 8.14 -14.65 -16.71
N ALA A 225 8.84 -14.54 -15.59
CA ALA A 225 8.24 -14.20 -14.29
C ALA A 225 7.62 -12.79 -14.29
N THR A 226 6.60 -12.60 -13.46
CA THR A 226 6.00 -11.29 -13.19
C THR A 226 6.67 -10.65 -11.98
N VAL A 227 7.14 -9.41 -12.13
CA VAL A 227 7.90 -8.69 -11.11
C VAL A 227 7.13 -7.45 -10.64
N ILE A 228 6.81 -7.41 -9.35
CA ILE A 228 6.20 -6.26 -8.68
C ILE A 228 7.25 -5.59 -7.81
N ASP A 229 7.70 -4.42 -8.22
CA ASP A 229 8.67 -3.61 -7.47
C ASP A 229 7.94 -2.60 -6.57
N VAL A 230 8.00 -2.83 -5.27
CA VAL A 230 7.41 -1.96 -4.24
C VAL A 230 8.39 -0.88 -3.79
N GLY A 231 9.66 -1.03 -4.13
CA GLY A 231 10.73 -0.13 -3.71
C GLY A 231 10.49 1.31 -4.16
N ILE A 232 10.71 2.25 -3.26
CA ILE A 232 10.77 3.70 -3.55
C ILE A 232 12.03 4.24 -2.88
N ASN A 233 13.13 4.21 -3.59
CA ASN A 233 14.42 4.68 -3.10
C ASN A 233 14.74 6.03 -3.74
N ARG A 234 14.90 7.05 -2.92
CA ARG A 234 15.33 8.37 -3.38
C ARG A 234 16.85 8.42 -3.37
N ILE A 235 17.45 8.59 -4.53
CA ILE A 235 18.90 8.72 -4.70
C ILE A 235 19.25 10.07 -5.31
N ASP A 236 20.44 10.55 -5.04
CA ASP A 236 20.95 11.77 -5.66
C ASP A 236 21.06 11.60 -7.19
N ALA A 237 20.75 12.65 -7.93
CA ALA A 237 20.79 12.67 -9.39
C ALA A 237 21.49 13.95 -9.88
N PRO A 238 22.81 14.07 -9.66
CA PRO A 238 23.56 15.28 -9.98
C PRO A 238 23.51 15.62 -11.48
N GLU A 239 23.29 14.63 -12.33
CA GLU A 239 23.08 14.80 -13.77
C GLU A 239 21.81 15.62 -14.10
N ARG A 240 20.89 15.78 -13.16
CA ARG A 240 19.64 16.58 -13.28
C ARG A 240 19.78 17.98 -12.68
N GLY A 241 20.93 18.29 -12.08
CA GLY A 241 21.23 19.53 -11.37
C GLY A 241 21.53 19.32 -9.90
N GLU A 242 22.17 20.31 -9.28
CA GLU A 242 22.55 20.29 -7.87
C GLU A 242 21.33 20.08 -6.94
N GLY A 243 21.44 19.16 -5.97
CA GLY A 243 20.38 18.81 -5.04
C GLY A 243 19.17 18.09 -5.66
N LYS A 244 19.23 17.72 -6.93
CA LYS A 244 18.16 16.92 -7.56
C LYS A 244 18.29 15.45 -7.21
N THR A 245 17.14 14.80 -7.12
CA THR A 245 17.04 13.38 -6.83
C THR A 245 16.22 12.65 -7.88
N ARG A 246 16.37 11.32 -7.96
CA ARG A 246 15.50 10.45 -8.73
C ARG A 246 15.01 9.29 -7.86
N LEU A 247 13.88 8.74 -8.27
CA LEU A 247 13.31 7.54 -7.63
C LEU A 247 13.77 6.31 -8.38
N LEU A 248 14.21 5.30 -7.63
CA LEU A 248 14.51 3.96 -8.14
C LEU A 248 13.75 2.92 -7.29
N GLY A 249 13.42 1.81 -7.94
CA GLY A 249 12.89 0.64 -7.27
C GLY A 249 13.95 -0.21 -6.56
N ASP A 250 13.52 -1.31 -6.00
CA ASP A 250 14.38 -2.35 -5.43
C ASP A 250 14.94 -3.30 -6.50
N VAL A 251 14.35 -3.25 -7.70
CA VAL A 251 14.76 -4.06 -8.87
C VAL A 251 15.57 -3.21 -9.83
N ASP A 252 16.66 -3.77 -10.34
CA ASP A 252 17.37 -3.24 -11.49
C ASP A 252 16.49 -3.41 -12.73
N PHE A 253 15.66 -2.38 -12.99
CA PHE A 253 14.66 -2.40 -14.04
C PHE A 253 15.26 -2.67 -15.42
N ALA A 254 16.43 -2.12 -15.71
CA ALA A 254 17.08 -2.27 -17.02
C ALA A 254 17.41 -3.72 -17.32
N SER A 255 18.01 -4.44 -16.38
CA SER A 255 18.34 -5.85 -16.55
C SER A 255 17.14 -6.78 -16.39
N ALA A 256 16.25 -6.51 -15.43
CA ALA A 256 15.10 -7.36 -15.14
C ALA A 256 14.05 -7.32 -16.27
N SER A 257 13.82 -6.17 -16.90
CA SER A 257 12.87 -6.05 -18.03
C SER A 257 13.27 -6.83 -19.28
N GLN A 258 14.51 -7.29 -19.39
CA GLN A 258 14.96 -8.14 -20.49
C GLN A 258 14.61 -9.62 -20.26
N VAL A 259 14.28 -10.02 -19.01
CA VAL A 259 14.10 -11.42 -18.59
C VAL A 259 12.65 -11.68 -18.13
N ALA A 260 12.06 -10.73 -17.42
CA ALA A 260 10.69 -10.82 -16.92
C ALA A 260 9.66 -10.89 -18.05
N GLY A 261 8.52 -11.54 -17.81
CA GLY A 261 7.34 -11.48 -18.68
C GLY A 261 6.58 -10.17 -18.51
N ALA A 262 6.44 -9.70 -17.24
CA ALA A 262 5.81 -8.44 -16.90
C ALA A 262 6.53 -7.80 -15.70
N ILE A 263 6.54 -6.47 -15.62
CA ILE A 263 7.24 -5.73 -14.56
C ILE A 263 6.60 -4.37 -14.29
N THR A 264 6.51 -3.97 -13.00
CA THR A 264 6.11 -2.61 -12.64
C THR A 264 7.28 -1.64 -12.77
N PRO A 265 7.08 -0.43 -13.32
CA PRO A 265 8.10 0.63 -13.32
C PRO A 265 8.13 1.38 -11.98
N VAL A 266 9.26 2.00 -11.66
CA VAL A 266 9.37 2.96 -10.56
C VAL A 266 9.97 4.27 -11.09
N PRO A 267 9.22 5.39 -11.03
CA PRO A 267 7.84 5.55 -10.55
C PRO A 267 6.78 5.06 -11.54
N GLY A 268 5.52 4.97 -11.08
CA GLY A 268 4.36 4.71 -11.94
C GLY A 268 3.75 3.30 -11.81
N GLY A 269 4.42 2.40 -11.08
CA GLY A 269 3.89 1.07 -10.74
C GLY A 269 3.06 1.09 -9.45
N VAL A 270 3.60 0.55 -8.36
CA VAL A 270 2.88 0.33 -7.09
C VAL A 270 2.48 1.62 -6.37
N GLY A 271 3.32 2.68 -6.41
CA GLY A 271 3.09 3.90 -5.63
C GLY A 271 1.70 4.54 -5.83
N PRO A 272 1.21 4.75 -7.06
CA PRO A 272 -0.15 5.26 -7.31
C PRO A 272 -1.26 4.39 -6.73
N MET A 273 -1.07 3.07 -6.68
CA MET A 273 -2.03 2.12 -6.14
C MET A 273 -2.22 2.26 -4.64
N THR A 274 -1.15 2.57 -3.88
CA THR A 274 -1.23 2.71 -2.41
C THR A 274 -2.28 3.74 -2.00
N ILE A 275 -2.33 4.90 -2.67
CA ILE A 275 -3.32 5.94 -2.36
C ILE A 275 -4.73 5.50 -2.80
N ALA A 276 -4.87 4.91 -3.99
CA ALA A 276 -6.17 4.43 -4.46
C ALA A 276 -6.74 3.34 -3.53
N CYS A 277 -5.90 2.41 -3.07
CA CYS A 277 -6.31 1.37 -2.11
C CYS A 277 -6.66 1.93 -0.72
N LEU A 278 -6.01 3.01 -0.28
CA LEU A 278 -6.41 3.71 0.95
C LEU A 278 -7.84 4.24 0.85
N LEU A 279 -8.20 4.84 -0.27
CA LEU A 279 -9.56 5.32 -0.50
C LEU A 279 -10.56 4.16 -0.62
N ALA A 280 -10.19 3.07 -1.29
CA ALA A 280 -10.98 1.84 -1.36
C ALA A 280 -11.23 1.24 0.03
N ASN A 281 -10.20 1.17 0.88
CA ASN A 281 -10.33 0.73 2.26
C ASN A 281 -11.25 1.65 3.08
N THR A 282 -11.21 2.97 2.84
CA THR A 282 -12.09 3.92 3.53
C THR A 282 -13.56 3.71 3.15
N ILE A 283 -13.86 3.36 1.90
CA ILE A 283 -15.21 2.94 1.49
C ILE A 283 -15.60 1.63 2.17
N THR A 284 -14.68 0.67 2.19
CA THR A 284 -14.90 -0.64 2.82
C THR A 284 -15.24 -0.48 4.31
N THR A 285 -14.46 0.31 5.06
CA THR A 285 -14.72 0.56 6.48
C THR A 285 -16.02 1.34 6.68
N ALA A 286 -16.31 2.33 5.82
CA ALA A 286 -17.55 3.09 5.87
C ALA A 286 -18.78 2.17 5.68
N CYS A 287 -18.74 1.25 4.74
CA CYS A 287 -19.77 0.24 4.55
C CYS A 287 -19.92 -0.65 5.80
N LEU A 288 -18.83 -1.21 6.30
CA LEU A 288 -18.86 -2.12 7.46
C LEU A 288 -19.39 -1.43 8.73
N ILE A 289 -18.98 -0.19 9.00
CA ILE A 289 -19.46 0.60 10.16
C ILE A 289 -20.96 0.83 10.07
N ASN A 290 -21.49 1.03 8.86
CA ASN A 290 -22.92 1.25 8.62
C ASN A 290 -23.72 -0.04 8.34
N GLY A 291 -23.16 -1.22 8.57
CA GLY A 291 -23.82 -2.51 8.37
C GLY A 291 -24.09 -2.88 6.91
N LEU A 292 -23.38 -2.27 5.98
CA LEU A 292 -23.50 -2.51 4.54
C LEU A 292 -22.46 -3.52 4.06
N VAL A 293 -22.76 -4.19 2.95
CA VAL A 293 -21.79 -5.06 2.26
C VAL A 293 -20.83 -4.19 1.44
N PRO A 294 -19.51 -4.29 1.67
CA PRO A 294 -18.53 -3.54 0.87
C PRO A 294 -18.58 -3.94 -0.60
N PRO A 295 -18.28 -3.00 -1.52
CA PRO A 295 -18.17 -3.32 -2.95
C PRO A 295 -17.05 -4.34 -3.23
N SER A 296 -17.37 -5.43 -3.92
CA SER A 296 -16.42 -6.51 -4.19
C SER A 296 -15.27 -6.12 -5.14
N ASP A 297 -15.48 -5.09 -5.95
CA ASP A 297 -14.47 -4.56 -6.87
C ASP A 297 -13.45 -3.62 -6.21
N LEU A 298 -13.62 -3.32 -4.91
CA LEU A 298 -12.70 -2.51 -4.11
C LEU A 298 -11.90 -3.33 -3.08
N THR A 299 -12.25 -4.60 -2.88
CA THR A 299 -11.64 -5.46 -1.85
C THR A 299 -10.71 -6.51 -2.46
N ALA A 300 -9.92 -7.16 -1.62
CA ALA A 300 -9.06 -8.27 -2.02
C ALA A 300 -9.81 -9.61 -2.00
#